data_9289e781f644aa6d80e5309e16d3e0ae
#
_entry.id   9289e781f644aa6d80e5309e16d3e0ae
#
_cell.length_a   1.000
_cell.length_b   1.000
_cell.length_c   1.000
_cell.angle_alpha   90.00
_cell.angle_beta   90.00
_cell.angle_gamma   90.00
#
_symmetry.space_group_name_H-M   'P 1'
#
loop_
_entity.id
_entity.type
_entity.pdbx_description
1 polymer ?
#
loop_
_entity_poly.entity_id
_entity_poly.type
_entity_poly.pdbx_seq_one_letter_code
_entity_poly.pdbx_strand_id
1 'polypeptide(L)'
;VTVSRIILKKGKEQSVRRYHPWIFSGAVAEVNGAPDEGDIVKVYASDGTYLAMGHWSPGSIAVRILTFEKCEPNQSFFRDKLTDALHYRREAGVAGNNDTNVWRLVHGEGDGLPGLIIDIYGHVAVMQAHTAGFWRIREMIAGLIPEVTGGIVTSVYDKSEGTLPFMAKLDHVNGFIEGENVGSGTIVKENGFRFRVDWDKGQKTGFFIDQRDNRSLLRQYSHGRKVLNMFGYSGGFSVYAMANAQMVHTVDSSSSATSLADENVSLNFGDDPRHKSFTEDAFSFLAGMKDDYDLIVLDPPAFAKHQNALDRALQGYRRLNAAALKKIRAGGMLFTFSCSQVVSRDDFRRSVFVGAANSGRRVRIMHQTGQPADHPVNIYHPESEYLKGLVLYVE
;
A
#
# COMPACT_ATOMS: atom_id res chain seq x y z
N VAL A 1 -20.92 25.41 17.54
CA VAL A 1 -20.09 25.92 16.42
C VAL A 1 -20.85 25.60 15.14
N THR A 2 -21.13 26.63 14.31
CA THR A 2 -21.83 26.42 13.03
C THR A 2 -20.87 25.76 12.04
N VAL A 3 -21.23 24.59 11.54
CA VAL A 3 -20.41 23.86 10.56
C VAL A 3 -20.31 24.67 9.25
N SER A 4 -19.09 24.94 8.79
CA SER A 4 -18.81 25.69 7.56
C SER A 4 -19.42 25.01 6.33
N ARG A 5 -19.82 25.82 5.33
CA ARG A 5 -20.49 25.37 4.14
C ARG A 5 -19.63 25.64 2.90
N ILE A 6 -19.45 24.62 2.09
CA ILE A 6 -18.74 24.70 0.80
C ILE A 6 -19.79 24.65 -0.31
N ILE A 7 -19.83 25.67 -1.15
CA ILE A 7 -20.73 25.74 -2.31
C ILE A 7 -19.94 25.45 -3.57
N LEU A 8 -20.40 24.52 -4.37
CA LEU A 8 -19.76 24.15 -5.63
C LEU A 8 -20.21 25.03 -6.77
N LYS A 9 -19.34 25.23 -7.73
CA LYS A 9 -19.66 25.89 -9.02
C LYS A 9 -20.69 25.08 -9.76
N LYS A 10 -21.63 25.76 -10.45
CA LYS A 10 -22.66 25.12 -11.28
C LYS A 10 -22.02 24.13 -12.28
N GLY A 11 -22.49 22.89 -12.30
CA GLY A 11 -22.01 21.81 -13.16
C GLY A 11 -20.80 21.06 -12.62
N LYS A 12 -20.16 21.52 -11.53
CA LYS A 12 -19.02 20.81 -10.88
C LYS A 12 -19.44 19.80 -9.80
N GLU A 13 -20.73 19.76 -9.48
CA GLU A 13 -21.31 18.79 -8.54
C GLU A 13 -21.44 17.36 -9.12
N GLN A 14 -21.24 17.18 -10.44
CA GLN A 14 -21.46 15.89 -11.09
C GLN A 14 -20.57 14.76 -10.57
N SER A 15 -19.30 15.06 -10.25
CA SER A 15 -18.38 14.07 -9.67
C SER A 15 -18.88 13.60 -8.29
N VAL A 16 -19.36 14.55 -7.46
CA VAL A 16 -19.90 14.25 -6.12
C VAL A 16 -21.20 13.42 -6.24
N ARG A 17 -22.10 13.78 -7.17
CA ARG A 17 -23.33 13.00 -7.45
C ARG A 17 -23.05 11.58 -7.98
N ARG A 18 -21.83 11.35 -8.49
CA ARG A 18 -21.34 10.05 -8.93
C ARG A 18 -20.43 9.38 -7.88
N TYR A 19 -20.53 9.80 -6.63
CA TYR A 19 -19.84 9.24 -5.47
C TYR A 19 -18.33 9.36 -5.47
N HIS A 20 -17.73 10.27 -6.27
CA HIS A 20 -16.29 10.53 -6.17
C HIS A 20 -15.96 11.14 -4.80
N PRO A 21 -15.01 10.57 -4.02
CA PRO A 21 -14.77 10.97 -2.63
C PRO A 21 -14.00 12.29 -2.49
N TRP A 22 -13.47 12.85 -3.58
CA TRP A 22 -12.69 14.08 -3.53
C TRP A 22 -13.39 15.24 -4.26
N ILE A 23 -13.32 16.41 -3.64
CA ILE A 23 -13.69 17.68 -4.25
C ILE A 23 -12.43 18.50 -4.45
N PHE A 24 -12.11 18.79 -5.70
CA PHE A 24 -10.94 19.61 -6.04
C PHE A 24 -11.25 21.10 -5.84
N SER A 25 -10.23 21.87 -5.44
CA SER A 25 -10.36 23.32 -5.18
C SER A 25 -10.94 24.10 -6.37
N GLY A 26 -10.64 23.68 -7.59
CA GLY A 26 -11.21 24.27 -8.81
C GLY A 26 -12.73 24.14 -8.94
N ALA A 27 -13.37 23.22 -8.20
CA ALA A 27 -14.82 23.04 -8.18
C ALA A 27 -15.53 23.92 -7.14
N VAL A 28 -14.81 24.51 -6.19
CA VAL A 28 -15.36 25.34 -5.11
C VAL A 28 -15.67 26.74 -5.66
N ALA A 29 -16.91 27.19 -5.46
CA ALA A 29 -17.33 28.56 -5.77
C ALA A 29 -17.18 29.46 -4.55
N GLU A 30 -17.61 28.99 -3.37
CA GLU A 30 -17.66 29.79 -2.16
C GLU A 30 -17.40 28.93 -0.91
N VAL A 31 -16.73 29.51 0.08
CA VAL A 31 -16.52 28.93 1.40
C VAL A 31 -17.21 29.84 2.43
N ASN A 32 -18.35 29.40 2.96
CA ASN A 32 -19.10 30.14 3.97
C ASN A 32 -18.68 29.69 5.36
N GLY A 33 -17.99 30.56 6.07
CA GLY A 33 -17.28 30.33 7.31
C GLY A 33 -15.76 30.41 7.10
N ALA A 34 -15.02 30.08 8.14
CA ALA A 34 -13.55 30.04 8.11
C ALA A 34 -13.09 28.68 8.68
N PRO A 35 -13.22 27.59 7.91
CA PRO A 35 -12.82 26.28 8.40
C PRO A 35 -11.29 26.18 8.46
N ASP A 36 -10.79 25.67 9.57
CA ASP A 36 -9.41 25.24 9.70
C ASP A 36 -9.17 23.93 8.94
N GLU A 37 -7.91 23.66 8.54
CA GLU A 37 -7.56 22.42 7.88
C GLU A 37 -7.92 21.22 8.77
N GLY A 38 -8.71 20.28 8.23
CA GLY A 38 -9.21 19.12 8.95
C GLY A 38 -10.59 19.29 9.57
N ASP A 39 -11.18 20.48 9.54
CA ASP A 39 -12.56 20.68 10.03
C ASP A 39 -13.57 19.94 9.16
N ILE A 40 -14.68 19.53 9.82
CA ILE A 40 -15.83 19.00 9.11
C ILE A 40 -16.57 20.14 8.42
N VAL A 41 -16.82 19.96 7.11
CA VAL A 41 -17.60 20.91 6.30
C VAL A 41 -18.76 20.21 5.60
N LYS A 42 -19.85 20.96 5.39
CA LYS A 42 -21.02 20.51 4.59
C LYS A 42 -20.91 21.05 3.15
N VAL A 43 -21.11 20.20 2.18
CA VAL A 43 -21.01 20.54 0.75
C VAL A 43 -22.37 20.67 0.12
N TYR A 44 -22.56 21.71 -0.68
CA TYR A 44 -23.80 22.03 -1.37
C TYR A 44 -23.53 22.32 -2.85
N ALA A 45 -24.51 21.97 -3.69
CA ALA A 45 -24.54 22.44 -5.06
C ALA A 45 -24.89 23.94 -5.13
N SER A 46 -24.71 24.57 -6.30
CA SER A 46 -25.03 25.98 -6.52
C SER A 46 -26.50 26.35 -6.31
N ASP A 47 -27.39 25.39 -6.38
CA ASP A 47 -28.84 25.54 -6.12
C ASP A 47 -29.23 25.36 -4.64
N GLY A 48 -28.24 25.14 -3.76
CA GLY A 48 -28.43 24.92 -2.34
C GLY A 48 -28.75 23.47 -1.95
N THR A 49 -28.75 22.52 -2.90
CA THR A 49 -28.93 21.09 -2.61
C THR A 49 -27.74 20.56 -1.83
N TYR A 50 -27.99 19.88 -0.70
CA TYR A 50 -26.96 19.18 0.06
C TYR A 50 -26.37 18.01 -0.77
N LEU A 51 -25.06 17.85 -0.73
CA LEU A 51 -24.35 16.83 -1.49
C LEU A 51 -23.58 15.85 -0.62
N ALA A 52 -22.84 16.34 0.36
CA ALA A 52 -21.89 15.54 1.14
C ALA A 52 -21.38 16.27 2.38
N MET A 53 -20.63 15.55 3.20
CA MET A 53 -19.87 16.07 4.34
C MET A 53 -18.48 15.42 4.35
N GLY A 54 -17.46 16.19 4.75
CA GLY A 54 -16.09 15.67 4.79
C GLY A 54 -15.10 16.62 5.46
N HIS A 55 -13.84 16.25 5.45
CA HIS A 55 -12.74 17.07 5.97
C HIS A 55 -12.30 18.12 4.96
N TRP A 56 -12.19 19.35 5.44
CA TRP A 56 -11.66 20.50 4.68
C TRP A 56 -10.14 20.48 4.61
N SER A 57 -9.60 20.90 3.46
CA SER A 57 -8.18 21.22 3.29
C SER A 57 -8.02 22.41 2.33
N PRO A 58 -7.09 23.34 2.59
CA PRO A 58 -6.81 24.45 1.68
C PRO A 58 -6.03 24.04 0.40
N GLY A 59 -5.68 22.74 0.27
CA GLY A 59 -4.91 22.22 -0.84
C GLY A 59 -5.71 21.98 -2.13
N SER A 60 -5.09 21.27 -3.07
CA SER A 60 -5.73 20.93 -4.37
C SER A 60 -6.99 20.07 -4.20
N ILE A 61 -7.00 19.18 -3.21
CA ILE A 61 -8.19 18.43 -2.78
C ILE A 61 -8.82 19.20 -1.63
N ALA A 62 -9.85 20.01 -1.93
CA ALA A 62 -10.45 20.91 -0.96
C ALA A 62 -11.34 20.18 0.06
N VAL A 63 -12.04 19.12 -0.33
CA VAL A 63 -12.81 18.30 0.61
C VAL A 63 -12.59 16.82 0.32
N ARG A 64 -12.29 16.07 1.38
CA ARG A 64 -12.32 14.61 1.37
C ARG A 64 -13.61 14.13 2.03
N ILE A 65 -14.48 13.55 1.24
CA ILE A 65 -15.87 13.20 1.64
C ILE A 65 -15.84 11.98 2.55
N LEU A 66 -16.45 12.11 3.73
CA LEU A 66 -16.70 11.02 4.68
C LEU A 66 -18.04 10.35 4.45
N THR A 67 -19.03 11.14 4.01
CA THR A 67 -20.39 10.65 3.77
C THR A 67 -21.15 11.53 2.77
N PHE A 68 -22.02 10.90 1.99
CA PHE A 68 -22.98 11.57 1.10
C PHE A 68 -24.34 11.76 1.78
N GLU A 69 -24.51 11.20 2.96
CA GLU A 69 -25.75 11.29 3.75
C GLU A 69 -25.67 12.45 4.76
N LYS A 70 -26.84 12.94 5.17
CA LYS A 70 -26.95 13.95 6.25
C LYS A 70 -26.86 13.23 7.59
N CYS A 71 -25.67 13.10 8.11
CA CYS A 71 -25.39 12.58 9.45
C CYS A 71 -24.32 13.42 10.13
N GLU A 72 -24.11 13.23 11.42
CA GLU A 72 -22.99 13.82 12.13
C GLU A 72 -21.87 12.77 12.25
N PRO A 73 -20.65 13.06 11.79
CA PRO A 73 -19.51 12.16 11.93
C PRO A 73 -19.01 12.15 13.38
N ASN A 74 -19.81 11.56 14.25
CA ASN A 74 -19.51 11.34 15.67
C ASN A 74 -18.81 9.99 15.88
N GLN A 75 -18.54 9.64 17.14
CA GLN A 75 -17.90 8.36 17.49
C GLN A 75 -18.65 7.13 16.95
N SER A 76 -19.99 7.14 17.00
CA SER A 76 -20.80 6.03 16.46
C SER A 76 -20.61 5.88 14.95
N PHE A 77 -20.61 6.98 14.20
CA PHE A 77 -20.35 6.97 12.76
C PHE A 77 -19.00 6.30 12.42
N PHE A 78 -17.94 6.66 13.14
CA PHE A 78 -16.62 6.05 12.89
C PHE A 78 -16.55 4.59 13.35
N ARG A 79 -17.22 4.24 14.45
CA ARG A 79 -17.36 2.84 14.87
C ARG A 79 -18.00 1.99 13.77
N ASP A 80 -19.11 2.46 13.20
CA ASP A 80 -19.84 1.75 12.14
C ASP A 80 -18.93 1.58 10.91
N LYS A 81 -18.21 2.63 10.49
CA LYS A 81 -17.25 2.57 9.38
C LYS A 81 -16.13 1.56 9.61
N LEU A 82 -15.56 1.52 10.82
CA LEU A 82 -14.53 0.53 11.17
C LEU A 82 -15.10 -0.88 11.22
N THR A 83 -16.34 -1.04 11.68
CA THR A 83 -17.04 -2.33 11.70
C THR A 83 -17.30 -2.83 10.29
N ASP A 84 -17.77 -1.97 9.37
CA ASP A 84 -17.96 -2.29 7.97
C ASP A 84 -16.64 -2.70 7.31
N ALA A 85 -15.55 -1.97 7.59
CA ALA A 85 -14.21 -2.29 7.10
C ALA A 85 -13.73 -3.67 7.59
N LEU A 86 -13.94 -4.00 8.88
CA LEU A 86 -13.61 -5.32 9.42
C LEU A 86 -14.48 -6.42 8.81
N HIS A 87 -15.78 -6.18 8.66
CA HIS A 87 -16.69 -7.13 8.02
C HIS A 87 -16.23 -7.46 6.60
N TYR A 88 -15.90 -6.44 5.81
CA TYR A 88 -15.33 -6.64 4.48
C TYR A 88 -14.07 -7.52 4.48
N ARG A 89 -13.14 -7.34 5.45
CA ARG A 89 -11.92 -8.18 5.57
C ARG A 89 -12.23 -9.62 5.96
N ARG A 90 -13.29 -9.84 6.71
CA ARG A 90 -13.78 -11.20 7.01
C ARG A 90 -14.36 -11.87 5.77
N GLU A 91 -15.21 -11.17 5.02
CA GLU A 91 -15.75 -11.68 3.76
C GLU A 91 -14.66 -11.93 2.71
N ALA A 92 -13.61 -11.10 2.69
CA ALA A 92 -12.43 -11.29 1.85
C ALA A 92 -11.51 -12.44 2.31
N GLY A 93 -11.79 -13.08 3.45
CA GLY A 93 -11.02 -14.20 4.00
C GLY A 93 -9.65 -13.84 4.56
N VAL A 94 -9.37 -12.54 4.78
CA VAL A 94 -8.07 -12.09 5.33
C VAL A 94 -8.11 -11.88 6.84
N ALA A 95 -9.23 -11.46 7.41
CA ALA A 95 -9.43 -11.37 8.85
C ALA A 95 -10.14 -12.63 9.38
N GLY A 96 -9.74 -13.06 10.58
CA GLY A 96 -10.29 -14.28 11.20
C GLY A 96 -9.68 -15.59 10.68
N ASN A 97 -8.60 -15.50 9.92
CA ASN A 97 -7.84 -16.62 9.40
C ASN A 97 -6.72 -17.01 10.39
N ASN A 98 -6.61 -18.30 10.75
CA ASN A 98 -5.60 -18.78 11.70
C ASN A 98 -4.17 -18.75 11.13
N ASP A 99 -4.02 -18.71 9.82
CA ASP A 99 -2.72 -18.68 9.14
C ASP A 99 -2.24 -17.26 8.79
N THR A 100 -3.07 -16.24 9.09
CA THR A 100 -2.73 -14.84 8.80
C THR A 100 -3.23 -13.94 9.93
N ASN A 101 -2.31 -13.21 10.56
CA ASN A 101 -2.61 -12.20 11.57
C ASN A 101 -2.01 -10.81 11.21
N VAL A 102 -1.64 -10.64 9.94
CA VAL A 102 -1.17 -9.37 9.38
C VAL A 102 -2.01 -8.99 8.16
N TRP A 103 -2.72 -7.88 8.24
CA TRP A 103 -3.64 -7.40 7.20
C TRP A 103 -4.03 -5.94 7.43
N ARG A 104 -4.53 -5.28 6.37
CA ARG A 104 -4.99 -3.89 6.42
C ARG A 104 -6.46 -3.81 6.83
N LEU A 105 -6.74 -3.14 7.96
CA LEU A 105 -8.10 -2.87 8.42
C LEU A 105 -8.74 -1.72 7.66
N VAL A 106 -8.01 -0.62 7.44
CA VAL A 106 -8.52 0.57 6.75
C VAL A 106 -7.57 0.98 5.63
N HIS A 107 -8.11 1.13 4.43
CA HIS A 107 -7.41 1.58 3.22
C HIS A 107 -8.03 2.87 2.65
N GLY A 108 -8.01 3.93 3.42
CA GLY A 108 -8.38 5.27 2.98
C GLY A 108 -9.73 5.35 2.25
N GLU A 109 -9.68 5.84 1.04
CA GLU A 109 -10.83 6.05 0.15
C GLU A 109 -11.56 4.75 -0.20
N GLY A 110 -10.85 3.63 -0.19
CA GLY A 110 -11.42 2.30 -0.40
C GLY A 110 -12.45 1.90 0.64
N ASP A 111 -12.28 2.38 1.88
CA ASP A 111 -13.17 2.11 3.01
C ASP A 111 -14.04 3.33 3.39
N GLY A 112 -14.03 4.38 2.58
CA GLY A 112 -14.76 5.61 2.85
C GLY A 112 -14.24 6.40 4.06
N LEU A 113 -12.95 6.23 4.38
CA LEU A 113 -12.19 6.95 5.41
C LEU A 113 -10.95 7.62 4.79
N PRO A 114 -11.13 8.59 3.87
CA PRO A 114 -10.10 9.11 2.99
C PRO A 114 -8.93 9.72 3.75
N GLY A 115 -7.75 9.13 3.56
CA GLY A 115 -6.53 9.54 4.24
C GLY A 115 -6.29 8.90 5.61
N LEU A 116 -6.99 7.79 5.93
CA LEU A 116 -6.70 6.95 7.10
C LEU A 116 -6.20 5.58 6.64
N ILE A 117 -5.08 5.13 7.18
CA ILE A 117 -4.54 3.78 7.01
C ILE A 117 -4.44 3.12 8.39
N ILE A 118 -4.90 1.87 8.49
CA ILE A 118 -4.74 1.06 9.70
C ILE A 118 -4.33 -0.34 9.28
N ASP A 119 -3.14 -0.77 9.70
CA ASP A 119 -2.62 -2.12 9.49
C ASP A 119 -2.57 -2.89 10.81
N ILE A 120 -3.00 -4.14 10.78
CA ILE A 120 -3.01 -5.03 11.94
C ILE A 120 -1.77 -5.93 11.90
N TYR A 121 -1.07 -6.01 13.03
CA TYR A 121 0.11 -6.84 13.27
C TYR A 121 -0.09 -7.68 14.53
N GLY A 122 -0.84 -8.78 14.42
CA GLY A 122 -1.24 -9.59 15.58
C GLY A 122 -2.15 -8.81 16.51
N HIS A 123 -1.63 -8.41 17.68
CA HIS A 123 -2.38 -7.65 18.69
C HIS A 123 -2.15 -6.13 18.64
N VAL A 124 -1.36 -5.66 17.70
CA VAL A 124 -1.06 -4.23 17.52
C VAL A 124 -1.66 -3.73 16.22
N ALA A 125 -2.36 -2.60 16.26
CA ALA A 125 -2.69 -1.82 15.08
C ALA A 125 -1.68 -0.69 14.88
N VAL A 126 -1.19 -0.52 13.67
CA VAL A 126 -0.38 0.63 13.26
C VAL A 126 -1.23 1.54 12.40
N MET A 127 -1.44 2.76 12.90
CA MET A 127 -2.29 3.77 12.27
C MET A 127 -1.44 4.86 11.63
N GLN A 128 -1.85 5.34 10.46
CA GLN A 128 -1.30 6.53 9.80
C GLN A 128 -2.42 7.46 9.38
N ALA A 129 -2.38 8.70 9.88
CA ALA A 129 -3.19 9.80 9.38
C ALA A 129 -2.44 10.54 8.26
N HIS A 130 -3.06 10.64 7.09
CA HIS A 130 -2.57 11.39 5.94
C HIS A 130 -3.28 12.74 5.78
N THR A 131 -4.16 13.09 6.72
CA THR A 131 -4.95 14.33 6.73
C THR A 131 -5.02 14.90 8.13
N ALA A 132 -5.10 16.23 8.23
CA ALA A 132 -5.29 16.92 9.51
C ALA A 132 -6.59 16.48 10.22
N GLY A 133 -7.64 16.18 9.47
CA GLY A 133 -8.92 15.74 10.05
C GLY A 133 -8.79 14.43 10.81
N PHE A 134 -8.18 13.40 10.24
CA PHE A 134 -7.95 12.15 10.95
C PHE A 134 -6.90 12.26 12.06
N TRP A 135 -5.88 13.10 11.89
CA TRP A 135 -4.93 13.33 12.95
C TRP A 135 -5.58 13.95 14.20
N ARG A 136 -6.54 14.89 14.03
CA ARG A 136 -7.26 15.53 15.15
C ARG A 136 -8.12 14.55 15.95
N ILE A 137 -8.64 13.53 15.31
CA ILE A 137 -9.52 12.52 15.94
C ILE A 137 -8.83 11.16 16.16
N ARG A 138 -7.49 11.09 16.00
CA ARG A 138 -6.72 9.84 16.04
C ARG A 138 -6.91 9.04 17.34
N GLU A 139 -6.97 9.73 18.48
CA GLU A 139 -7.17 9.09 19.79
C GLU A 139 -8.56 8.45 19.89
N MET A 140 -9.60 9.14 19.40
CA MET A 140 -10.94 8.57 19.34
C MET A 140 -10.97 7.34 18.42
N ILE A 141 -10.36 7.41 17.25
CA ILE A 141 -10.27 6.27 16.31
C ILE A 141 -9.50 5.12 16.97
N ALA A 142 -8.36 5.38 17.59
CA ALA A 142 -7.55 4.37 18.27
C ALA A 142 -8.34 3.65 19.36
N GLY A 143 -9.09 4.38 20.19
CA GLY A 143 -9.92 3.80 21.25
C GLY A 143 -11.07 2.92 20.73
N LEU A 144 -11.51 3.08 19.47
CA LEU A 144 -12.53 2.24 18.85
C LEU A 144 -11.98 0.90 18.32
N ILE A 145 -10.68 0.82 17.98
CA ILE A 145 -10.11 -0.37 17.33
C ILE A 145 -10.19 -1.62 18.21
N PRO A 146 -9.84 -1.60 19.51
CA PRO A 146 -10.01 -2.77 20.40
C PRO A 146 -11.47 -3.25 20.46
N GLU A 147 -12.42 -2.32 20.59
CA GLU A 147 -13.86 -2.64 20.62
C GLU A 147 -14.30 -3.32 19.31
N VAL A 148 -14.03 -2.71 18.17
CA VAL A 148 -14.43 -3.20 16.84
C VAL A 148 -13.81 -4.56 16.53
N THR A 149 -12.54 -4.77 16.92
CA THR A 149 -11.85 -6.05 16.69
C THR A 149 -12.21 -7.14 17.71
N GLY A 150 -13.09 -6.84 18.67
CA GLY A 150 -13.48 -7.81 19.71
C GLY A 150 -12.33 -8.20 20.64
N GLY A 151 -11.42 -7.25 20.92
CA GLY A 151 -10.25 -7.45 21.79
C GLY A 151 -9.07 -8.19 21.13
N ILE A 152 -9.13 -8.47 19.82
CA ILE A 152 -7.96 -9.03 19.10
C ILE A 152 -6.81 -8.03 19.12
N VAL A 153 -7.09 -6.79 18.80
CA VAL A 153 -6.14 -5.68 18.93
C VAL A 153 -6.24 -5.11 20.33
N THR A 154 -5.10 -4.99 21.02
CA THR A 154 -5.00 -4.47 22.39
C THR A 154 -4.20 -3.18 22.48
N SER A 155 -3.42 -2.85 21.47
CA SER A 155 -2.59 -1.62 21.43
C SER A 155 -2.61 -0.98 20.06
N VAL A 156 -2.55 0.35 20.01
CA VAL A 156 -2.50 1.12 18.77
C VAL A 156 -1.28 2.04 18.77
N TYR A 157 -0.44 1.88 17.75
CA TYR A 157 0.73 2.71 17.49
C TYR A 157 0.41 3.72 16.39
N ASP A 158 0.52 5.01 16.68
CA ASP A 158 0.38 6.08 15.69
C ASP A 158 1.73 6.35 15.02
N LYS A 159 1.79 6.12 13.71
CA LYS A 159 2.96 6.35 12.86
C LYS A 159 2.68 7.45 11.82
N SER A 160 2.13 8.56 12.25
CA SER A 160 1.68 9.64 11.36
C SER A 160 2.72 10.71 11.06
N GLU A 161 3.85 10.78 11.79
CA GLU A 161 4.86 11.84 11.67
C GLU A 161 5.31 12.08 10.22
N GLY A 162 5.60 11.01 9.48
CA GLY A 162 6.05 11.08 8.08
C GLY A 162 4.95 11.18 7.03
N THR A 163 3.66 11.20 7.42
CA THR A 163 2.51 11.15 6.50
C THR A 163 1.61 12.36 6.56
N LEU A 164 1.76 13.20 7.60
CA LEU A 164 0.95 14.41 7.78
C LEU A 164 1.24 15.45 6.70
N PRO A 165 0.22 16.24 6.29
CA PRO A 165 0.39 17.32 5.35
C PRO A 165 1.35 18.38 5.91
N PHE A 166 2.44 18.67 5.20
CA PHE A 166 3.44 19.65 5.63
C PHE A 166 2.84 21.05 5.92
N MET A 167 1.84 21.44 5.13
CA MET A 167 1.18 22.74 5.26
C MET A 167 0.32 22.87 6.54
N ALA A 168 -0.12 21.75 7.10
CA ALA A 168 -0.93 21.75 8.32
C ALA A 168 -0.12 22.09 9.58
N LYS A 169 1.23 22.07 9.52
CA LYS A 169 2.15 22.40 10.62
C LYS A 169 1.78 21.72 11.94
N LEU A 170 1.47 20.44 11.87
CA LEU A 170 1.09 19.62 13.01
C LEU A 170 2.35 19.03 13.64
N ASP A 171 2.60 19.34 14.90
CA ASP A 171 3.64 18.67 15.68
C ASP A 171 3.16 17.28 16.08
N HIS A 172 3.87 16.25 15.65
CA HIS A 172 3.54 14.88 15.95
C HIS A 172 4.81 14.06 16.16
N VAL A 173 4.76 13.18 17.16
CA VAL A 173 5.79 12.18 17.43
C VAL A 173 5.11 10.83 17.41
N ASN A 174 5.70 9.87 16.68
CA ASN A 174 5.18 8.51 16.62
C ASN A 174 5.20 7.84 17.99
N GLY A 175 4.17 7.04 18.30
CA GLY A 175 4.07 6.37 19.59
C GLY A 175 2.76 5.61 19.79
N PHE A 176 2.69 4.86 20.91
CA PHE A 176 1.45 4.24 21.33
C PHE A 176 0.48 5.29 21.84
N ILE A 177 -0.75 5.26 21.35
CA ILE A 177 -1.85 6.18 21.74
C ILE A 177 -3.04 5.44 22.33
N GLU A 178 -3.04 4.10 22.33
CA GLU A 178 -4.03 3.23 22.97
C GLU A 178 -3.34 1.95 23.42
N GLY A 179 -3.72 1.42 24.61
CA GLY A 179 -3.17 0.21 25.18
C GLY A 179 -1.73 0.34 25.71
N GLU A 180 -1.06 -0.78 25.88
CA GLU A 180 0.30 -0.82 26.43
C GLU A 180 1.37 -0.66 25.34
N ASN A 181 2.52 -0.11 25.74
CA ASN A 181 3.71 -0.08 24.88
C ASN A 181 4.37 -1.46 24.87
N VAL A 182 4.20 -2.19 23.78
CA VAL A 182 4.74 -3.54 23.57
C VAL A 182 6.02 -3.57 22.75
N GLY A 183 6.71 -2.44 22.63
CA GLY A 183 7.96 -2.30 21.86
C GLY A 183 7.76 -1.86 20.42
N SER A 184 8.82 -1.98 19.59
CA SER A 184 8.84 -1.43 18.22
C SER A 184 8.46 -2.44 17.13
N GLY A 185 8.26 -3.71 17.47
CA GLY A 185 7.98 -4.75 16.48
C GLY A 185 7.56 -6.09 17.08
N THR A 186 7.14 -6.98 16.20
CA THR A 186 6.70 -8.34 16.57
C THR A 186 6.96 -9.34 15.45
N ILE A 187 6.71 -10.61 15.73
CA ILE A 187 6.62 -11.64 14.69
C ILE A 187 5.15 -11.87 14.35
N VAL A 188 4.83 -11.66 13.07
CA VAL A 188 3.49 -11.90 12.52
C VAL A 188 3.47 -13.13 11.63
N LYS A 189 2.28 -13.57 11.27
CA LYS A 189 2.03 -14.70 10.39
C LYS A 189 1.25 -14.23 9.15
N GLU A 190 1.73 -14.58 7.96
CA GLU A 190 1.05 -14.39 6.68
C GLU A 190 1.03 -15.69 5.90
N ASN A 191 -0.15 -16.26 5.64
CA ASN A 191 -0.33 -17.54 4.95
C ASN A 191 0.54 -18.67 5.53
N GLY A 192 0.66 -18.73 6.87
CA GLY A 192 1.46 -19.71 7.58
C GLY A 192 2.94 -19.33 7.75
N PHE A 193 3.49 -18.42 6.98
CA PHE A 193 4.88 -17.95 7.12
C PHE A 193 5.01 -16.87 8.19
N ARG A 194 6.13 -16.90 8.92
CA ARG A 194 6.46 -15.94 9.98
C ARG A 194 7.34 -14.82 9.44
N PHE A 195 7.05 -13.59 9.87
CA PHE A 195 7.82 -12.39 9.51
C PHE A 195 8.05 -11.52 10.72
N ARG A 196 9.30 -11.09 10.92
CA ARG A 196 9.60 -10.00 11.82
C ARG A 196 9.17 -8.69 11.17
N VAL A 197 8.42 -7.90 11.91
CA VAL A 197 7.95 -6.57 11.51
C VAL A 197 8.41 -5.57 12.55
N ASP A 198 8.91 -4.44 12.11
CA ASP A 198 9.26 -3.28 12.92
C ASP A 198 8.42 -2.10 12.45
N TRP A 199 7.46 -1.68 13.26
CA TRP A 199 6.60 -0.55 12.91
C TRP A 199 7.23 0.80 13.23
N ASP A 200 8.27 0.88 14.04
CA ASP A 200 8.97 2.14 14.33
C ASP A 200 9.93 2.51 13.20
N LYS A 201 10.90 1.64 12.90
CA LYS A 201 11.96 1.88 11.91
C LYS A 201 11.65 1.35 10.52
N GLY A 202 10.71 0.42 10.38
CA GLY A 202 10.34 -0.19 9.11
C GLY A 202 9.67 0.79 8.15
N GLN A 203 9.74 0.49 6.86
CA GLN A 203 9.08 1.29 5.83
C GLN A 203 7.55 1.19 5.94
N LYS A 204 6.83 2.23 5.51
CA LYS A 204 5.37 2.35 5.65
C LYS A 204 4.96 2.08 7.11
N THR A 205 4.06 1.14 7.32
CA THR A 205 3.63 0.69 8.66
C THR A 205 4.51 -0.40 9.26
N GLY A 206 5.51 -0.92 8.51
CA GLY A 206 6.46 -1.95 8.95
C GLY A 206 6.61 -3.12 7.98
N PHE A 207 5.59 -3.44 7.18
CA PHE A 207 5.59 -4.55 6.22
C PHE A 207 4.79 -4.20 4.96
N PHE A 208 5.14 -4.81 3.82
CA PHE A 208 4.44 -4.61 2.56
C PHE A 208 3.32 -5.63 2.40
N ILE A 209 2.21 -5.42 3.12
CA ILE A 209 1.03 -6.30 3.11
C ILE A 209 0.40 -6.37 1.71
N ASP A 210 0.51 -5.30 0.94
CA ASP A 210 -0.04 -5.16 -0.41
C ASP A 210 0.51 -6.17 -1.45
N GLN A 211 1.61 -6.85 -1.15
CA GLN A 211 2.20 -7.88 -2.00
C GLN A 211 1.80 -9.33 -1.62
N ARG A 212 0.91 -9.55 -0.64
CA ARG A 212 0.52 -10.89 -0.15
C ARG A 212 0.14 -11.85 -1.27
N ASP A 213 -0.79 -11.44 -2.12
CA ASP A 213 -1.34 -12.31 -3.17
C ASP A 213 -0.29 -12.58 -4.26
N ASN A 214 0.57 -11.59 -4.54
CA ASN A 214 1.68 -11.73 -5.48
C ASN A 214 2.76 -12.68 -4.94
N ARG A 215 3.03 -12.66 -3.62
CA ARG A 215 3.91 -13.64 -2.96
C ARG A 215 3.34 -15.06 -3.06
N SER A 216 2.03 -15.21 -2.84
CA SER A 216 1.34 -16.49 -2.97
C SER A 216 1.38 -17.03 -4.40
N LEU A 217 1.20 -16.15 -5.38
CA LEU A 217 1.32 -16.51 -6.80
C LEU A 217 2.76 -16.91 -7.15
N LEU A 218 3.77 -16.21 -6.65
CA LEU A 218 5.18 -16.58 -6.85
C LEU A 218 5.46 -17.98 -6.33
N ARG A 219 4.98 -18.32 -5.12
CA ARG A 219 5.16 -19.66 -4.53
C ARG A 219 4.67 -20.78 -5.44
N GLN A 220 3.54 -20.59 -6.15
CA GLN A 220 2.99 -21.57 -7.07
C GLN A 220 3.96 -21.90 -8.23
N TYR A 221 4.72 -20.89 -8.67
CA TYR A 221 5.68 -21.01 -9.76
C TYR A 221 7.11 -21.33 -9.33
N SER A 222 7.40 -21.38 -8.02
CA SER A 222 8.77 -21.52 -7.51
C SER A 222 9.28 -22.98 -7.47
N HIS A 223 8.41 -23.99 -7.64
CA HIS A 223 8.78 -25.39 -7.45
C HIS A 223 9.96 -25.82 -8.34
N GLY A 224 11.05 -26.28 -7.69
CA GLY A 224 12.27 -26.74 -8.34
C GLY A 224 13.07 -25.68 -9.11
N ARG A 225 12.77 -24.40 -8.96
CA ARG A 225 13.36 -23.28 -9.70
C ARG A 225 14.42 -22.55 -8.91
N LYS A 226 15.35 -21.92 -9.65
CA LYS A 226 16.27 -20.92 -9.12
C LYS A 226 15.60 -19.55 -9.18
N VAL A 227 15.38 -18.95 -8.03
CA VAL A 227 14.63 -17.69 -7.87
C VAL A 227 15.57 -16.54 -7.48
N LEU A 228 15.43 -15.41 -8.14
CA LEU A 228 16.09 -14.15 -7.80
C LEU A 228 15.04 -13.13 -7.37
N ASN A 229 15.09 -12.72 -6.11
CA ASN A 229 14.25 -11.66 -5.55
C ASN A 229 15.06 -10.36 -5.44
N MET A 230 14.76 -9.39 -6.29
CA MET A 230 15.42 -8.08 -6.32
C MET A 230 14.56 -7.02 -5.63
N PHE A 231 15.22 -6.05 -4.97
CA PHE A 231 14.57 -5.10 -4.06
C PHE A 231 13.90 -5.84 -2.90
N GLY A 232 14.67 -6.78 -2.31
CA GLY A 232 14.13 -7.82 -1.45
C GLY A 232 13.55 -7.34 -0.13
N TYR A 233 14.00 -6.18 0.38
CA TYR A 233 13.59 -5.56 1.65
C TYR A 233 13.52 -6.61 2.78
N SER A 234 12.31 -6.93 3.28
CA SER A 234 12.11 -7.93 4.34
C SER A 234 12.19 -9.39 3.87
N GLY A 235 12.54 -9.65 2.62
CA GLY A 235 12.59 -11.00 2.05
C GLY A 235 11.22 -11.66 1.84
N GLY A 236 10.13 -10.88 1.77
CA GLY A 236 8.78 -11.42 1.67
C GLY A 236 8.60 -12.42 0.52
N PHE A 237 9.04 -12.07 -0.69
CA PHE A 237 9.02 -12.99 -1.83
C PHE A 237 9.99 -14.17 -1.65
N SER A 238 11.14 -13.94 -1.02
CA SER A 238 12.14 -14.99 -0.77
C SER A 238 11.61 -16.07 0.16
N VAL A 239 10.95 -15.70 1.27
CA VAL A 239 10.31 -16.65 2.21
C VAL A 239 9.29 -17.52 1.49
N TYR A 240 8.43 -16.93 0.66
CA TYR A 240 7.44 -17.71 -0.09
C TYR A 240 8.08 -18.64 -1.14
N ALA A 241 9.15 -18.18 -1.82
CA ALA A 241 9.87 -18.99 -2.79
C ALA A 241 10.59 -20.17 -2.12
N MET A 242 11.21 -19.96 -0.94
CA MET A 242 11.95 -21.00 -0.21
C MET A 242 11.14 -22.25 0.11
N ALA A 243 9.81 -22.14 0.18
CA ALA A 243 8.95 -23.29 0.41
C ALA A 243 9.13 -24.41 -0.64
N ASN A 244 9.41 -24.04 -1.89
CA ASN A 244 9.40 -24.98 -3.00
C ASN A 244 10.60 -24.84 -3.96
N ALA A 245 11.39 -23.76 -3.87
CA ALA A 245 12.46 -23.47 -4.81
C ALA A 245 13.70 -24.36 -4.58
N GLN A 246 14.46 -24.56 -5.64
CA GLN A 246 15.77 -25.20 -5.60
C GLN A 246 16.81 -24.26 -4.97
N MET A 247 16.74 -22.98 -5.25
CA MET A 247 17.64 -21.93 -4.79
C MET A 247 16.91 -20.60 -4.76
N VAL A 248 17.17 -19.75 -3.76
CA VAL A 248 16.62 -18.40 -3.66
C VAL A 248 17.74 -17.42 -3.33
N HIS A 249 17.94 -16.45 -4.18
CA HIS A 249 18.82 -15.33 -3.91
C HIS A 249 18.03 -14.05 -3.71
N THR A 250 18.40 -13.29 -2.68
CA THR A 250 17.80 -11.99 -2.35
C THR A 250 18.82 -10.89 -2.59
N VAL A 251 18.42 -9.83 -3.31
CA VAL A 251 19.28 -8.67 -3.60
C VAL A 251 18.60 -7.41 -3.13
N ASP A 252 19.30 -6.62 -2.32
CA ASP A 252 18.88 -5.27 -1.93
C ASP A 252 20.11 -4.39 -1.74
N SER A 253 20.01 -3.11 -2.00
CA SER A 253 21.12 -2.16 -1.80
C SER A 253 21.38 -1.83 -0.33
N SER A 254 20.42 -2.12 0.56
CA SER A 254 20.47 -1.88 2.01
C SER A 254 20.92 -3.12 2.77
N SER A 255 21.99 -3.01 3.54
CA SER A 255 22.45 -4.10 4.42
C SER A 255 21.44 -4.46 5.52
N SER A 256 20.70 -3.47 6.03
CA SER A 256 19.62 -3.73 6.99
C SER A 256 18.45 -4.50 6.36
N ALA A 257 18.16 -4.25 5.09
CA ALA A 257 17.14 -5.00 4.35
C ALA A 257 17.58 -6.46 4.11
N THR A 258 18.81 -6.68 3.65
CA THR A 258 19.33 -8.04 3.46
C THR A 258 19.42 -8.82 4.76
N SER A 259 19.84 -8.19 5.87
CA SER A 259 19.84 -8.83 7.20
C SER A 259 18.43 -9.21 7.66
N LEU A 260 17.43 -8.35 7.43
CA LEU A 260 16.03 -8.65 7.75
C LEU A 260 15.48 -9.79 6.87
N ALA A 261 15.88 -9.85 5.60
CA ALA A 261 15.52 -10.95 4.71
C ALA A 261 16.10 -12.28 5.19
N ASP A 262 17.37 -12.31 5.59
CA ASP A 262 18.04 -13.48 6.16
C ASP A 262 17.33 -13.94 7.46
N GLU A 263 17.01 -13.00 8.35
CA GLU A 263 16.26 -13.29 9.57
C GLU A 263 14.89 -13.91 9.25
N ASN A 264 14.13 -13.33 8.32
CA ASN A 264 12.80 -13.82 7.96
C ASN A 264 12.85 -15.20 7.29
N VAL A 265 13.85 -15.47 6.47
CA VAL A 265 14.06 -16.81 5.92
C VAL A 265 14.41 -17.79 7.03
N SER A 266 15.34 -17.43 7.92
CA SER A 266 15.75 -18.29 9.05
C SER A 266 14.62 -18.58 10.03
N LEU A 267 13.70 -17.63 10.28
CA LEU A 267 12.50 -17.84 11.10
C LEU A 267 11.60 -18.99 10.58
N ASN A 268 11.65 -19.29 9.29
CA ASN A 268 10.78 -20.28 8.64
C ASN A 268 11.53 -21.57 8.28
N PHE A 269 12.82 -21.48 7.93
CA PHE A 269 13.57 -22.59 7.32
C PHE A 269 14.89 -22.89 8.04
N GLY A 270 15.25 -22.12 9.08
CA GLY A 270 16.58 -22.22 9.72
C GLY A 270 17.69 -21.74 8.78
N ASP A 271 18.89 -22.28 9.00
CA ASP A 271 20.07 -21.96 8.16
C ASP A 271 20.08 -22.84 6.89
N ASP A 272 19.10 -22.61 6.02
CA ASP A 272 18.94 -23.37 4.78
C ASP A 272 19.92 -22.86 3.70
N PRO A 273 20.87 -23.68 3.25
CA PRO A 273 21.90 -23.27 2.28
C PRO A 273 21.37 -22.88 0.89
N ARG A 274 20.10 -23.14 0.62
CA ARG A 274 19.43 -22.72 -0.64
C ARG A 274 19.23 -21.20 -0.69
N HIS A 275 19.24 -20.49 0.46
CA HIS A 275 19.07 -19.04 0.51
C HIS A 275 20.43 -18.34 0.62
N LYS A 276 20.55 -17.21 -0.12
CA LYS A 276 21.68 -16.29 0.02
C LYS A 276 21.26 -14.87 -0.30
N SER A 277 21.67 -13.91 0.54
CA SER A 277 21.46 -12.48 0.31
C SER A 277 22.72 -11.78 -0.20
N PHE A 278 22.48 -10.72 -1.01
CA PHE A 278 23.53 -9.86 -1.56
C PHE A 278 23.16 -8.40 -1.33
N THR A 279 24.06 -7.67 -0.66
CA THR A 279 23.91 -6.21 -0.49
C THR A 279 24.56 -5.53 -1.69
N GLU A 280 23.77 -5.29 -2.74
CA GLU A 280 24.26 -4.76 -4.01
C GLU A 280 23.16 -3.98 -4.75
N ASP A 281 23.59 -3.01 -5.59
CA ASP A 281 22.67 -2.32 -6.51
C ASP A 281 22.10 -3.29 -7.56
N ALA A 282 20.82 -3.16 -7.84
CA ALA A 282 20.09 -4.07 -8.73
C ALA A 282 20.67 -4.14 -10.15
N PHE A 283 21.08 -3.00 -10.74
CA PHE A 283 21.65 -2.98 -12.08
C PHE A 283 23.06 -3.58 -12.10
N SER A 284 23.85 -3.31 -11.06
CA SER A 284 25.19 -3.88 -10.89
C SER A 284 25.11 -5.39 -10.76
N PHE A 285 24.22 -5.89 -9.92
CA PHE A 285 24.01 -7.33 -9.76
C PHE A 285 23.59 -7.99 -11.08
N LEU A 286 22.58 -7.43 -11.78
CA LEU A 286 22.14 -7.96 -13.09
C LEU A 286 23.26 -7.95 -14.13
N ALA A 287 24.10 -6.93 -14.15
CA ALA A 287 25.23 -6.86 -15.08
C ALA A 287 26.29 -7.95 -14.79
N GLY A 288 26.62 -8.15 -13.51
CA GLY A 288 27.59 -9.15 -13.03
C GLY A 288 27.05 -10.56 -12.84
N MET A 289 25.76 -10.79 -13.07
CA MET A 289 25.05 -12.04 -12.80
C MET A 289 25.70 -13.23 -13.49
N LYS A 290 26.12 -14.23 -12.71
CA LYS A 290 26.76 -15.47 -13.18
C LYS A 290 25.81 -16.66 -13.18
N ASP A 291 24.86 -16.68 -12.26
CA ASP A 291 23.88 -17.75 -12.15
C ASP A 291 22.73 -17.58 -13.14
N ASP A 292 22.20 -18.70 -13.62
CA ASP A 292 20.98 -18.72 -14.43
C ASP A 292 19.77 -18.82 -13.52
N TYR A 293 18.85 -17.86 -13.59
CA TYR A 293 17.59 -17.90 -12.84
C TYR A 293 16.43 -18.25 -13.74
N ASP A 294 15.56 -19.12 -13.21
CA ASP A 294 14.31 -19.51 -13.85
C ASP A 294 13.18 -18.53 -13.54
N LEU A 295 13.30 -17.79 -12.42
CA LEU A 295 12.31 -16.86 -11.95
C LEU A 295 13.00 -15.61 -11.36
N ILE A 296 12.63 -14.44 -11.83
CA ILE A 296 13.13 -13.15 -11.32
C ILE A 296 11.94 -12.32 -10.85
N VAL A 297 12.07 -11.70 -9.67
CA VAL A 297 11.15 -10.70 -9.12
C VAL A 297 11.81 -9.33 -9.19
N LEU A 298 11.09 -8.36 -9.75
CA LEU A 298 11.44 -6.94 -9.76
C LEU A 298 10.35 -6.16 -9.02
N ASP A 299 10.59 -5.80 -7.77
CA ASP A 299 9.67 -4.98 -6.96
C ASP A 299 10.34 -3.68 -6.49
N PRO A 300 10.72 -2.80 -7.43
CA PRO A 300 11.45 -1.59 -7.12
C PRO A 300 10.57 -0.60 -6.32
N PRO A 301 11.18 0.31 -5.53
CA PRO A 301 10.47 1.43 -4.95
C PRO A 301 9.83 2.30 -6.03
N ALA A 302 8.83 3.11 -5.65
CA ALA A 302 8.17 4.01 -6.59
C ALA A 302 9.17 4.97 -7.26
N PHE A 303 9.40 4.82 -8.56
CA PHE A 303 10.33 5.67 -9.33
C PHE A 303 9.79 7.09 -9.53
N ALA A 304 8.48 7.30 -9.39
CA ALA A 304 7.87 8.62 -9.42
C ALA A 304 6.85 8.76 -8.28
N LYS A 305 6.95 9.88 -7.54
CA LYS A 305 5.96 10.30 -6.53
C LYS A 305 5.07 11.43 -7.06
N HIS A 306 5.53 12.15 -8.08
CA HIS A 306 4.85 13.30 -8.67
C HIS A 306 4.86 13.23 -10.19
N GLN A 307 3.88 13.86 -10.83
CA GLN A 307 3.67 13.80 -12.28
C GLN A 307 4.87 14.28 -13.10
N ASN A 308 5.63 15.26 -12.60
CA ASN A 308 6.83 15.77 -13.26
C ASN A 308 7.99 14.74 -13.34
N ALA A 309 7.93 13.65 -12.59
CA ALA A 309 8.92 12.58 -12.62
C ALA A 309 8.48 11.37 -13.48
N LEU A 310 7.29 11.43 -14.10
CA LEU A 310 6.70 10.29 -14.82
C LEU A 310 7.63 9.74 -15.91
N ASP A 311 8.13 10.59 -16.81
CA ASP A 311 8.96 10.15 -17.94
C ASP A 311 10.25 9.45 -17.49
N ARG A 312 10.89 9.97 -16.44
CA ARG A 312 12.09 9.33 -15.83
C ARG A 312 11.76 7.99 -15.21
N ALA A 313 10.61 7.88 -14.55
CA ALA A 313 10.14 6.63 -13.99
C ALA A 313 9.89 5.56 -15.07
N LEU A 314 9.22 5.96 -16.15
CA LEU A 314 8.96 5.05 -17.27
C LEU A 314 10.26 4.57 -17.92
N GLN A 315 11.27 5.43 -18.05
CA GLN A 315 12.61 5.03 -18.51
C GLN A 315 13.28 4.06 -17.52
N GLY A 316 13.15 4.29 -16.22
CA GLY A 316 13.65 3.38 -15.17
C GLY A 316 13.06 1.98 -15.32
N TYR A 317 11.73 1.87 -15.44
CA TYR A 317 11.05 0.57 -15.65
C TYR A 317 11.49 -0.10 -16.97
N ARG A 318 11.63 0.64 -18.07
CA ARG A 318 12.14 0.11 -19.35
C ARG A 318 13.50 -0.53 -19.20
N ARG A 319 14.44 0.21 -18.59
CA ARG A 319 15.84 -0.25 -18.40
C ARG A 319 15.92 -1.46 -17.49
N LEU A 320 15.20 -1.44 -16.35
CA LEU A 320 15.21 -2.53 -15.38
C LEU A 320 14.66 -3.81 -15.99
N ASN A 321 13.50 -3.73 -16.64
CA ASN A 321 12.89 -4.89 -17.28
C ASN A 321 13.75 -5.43 -18.46
N ALA A 322 14.34 -4.55 -19.27
CA ALA A 322 15.25 -4.98 -20.35
C ALA A 322 16.48 -5.71 -19.79
N ALA A 323 17.06 -5.23 -18.67
CA ALA A 323 18.22 -5.86 -18.05
C ALA A 323 17.90 -7.26 -17.53
N ALA A 324 16.79 -7.43 -16.82
CA ALA A 324 16.36 -8.72 -16.28
C ALA A 324 15.99 -9.71 -17.42
N LEU A 325 15.23 -9.23 -18.43
CA LEU A 325 14.81 -10.08 -19.56
C LEU A 325 15.98 -10.58 -20.41
N LYS A 326 17.09 -9.83 -20.51
CA LYS A 326 18.31 -10.30 -21.17
C LYS A 326 19.00 -11.44 -20.43
N LYS A 327 18.80 -11.52 -19.13
CA LYS A 327 19.55 -12.41 -18.23
C LYS A 327 18.79 -13.66 -17.81
N ILE A 328 17.46 -13.59 -17.75
CA ILE A 328 16.62 -14.73 -17.36
C ILE A 328 16.70 -15.86 -18.39
N ARG A 329 16.63 -17.11 -17.94
CA ARG A 329 16.63 -18.29 -18.82
C ARG A 329 15.44 -18.29 -19.77
N ALA A 330 15.60 -18.92 -20.92
CA ALA A 330 14.47 -19.30 -21.79
C ALA A 330 13.54 -20.27 -21.03
N GLY A 331 12.24 -20.08 -21.15
CA GLY A 331 11.23 -20.77 -20.34
C GLY A 331 11.08 -20.21 -18.92
N GLY A 332 11.80 -19.14 -18.57
CA GLY A 332 11.73 -18.48 -17.28
C GLY A 332 10.54 -17.53 -17.13
N MET A 333 10.34 -17.05 -15.91
CA MET A 333 9.25 -16.13 -15.57
C MET A 333 9.78 -14.87 -14.89
N LEU A 334 9.32 -13.71 -15.35
CA LEU A 334 9.60 -12.42 -14.73
C LEU A 334 8.35 -11.88 -14.05
N PHE A 335 8.42 -11.69 -12.74
CA PHE A 335 7.45 -10.94 -11.94
C PHE A 335 7.95 -9.50 -11.86
N THR A 336 7.19 -8.54 -12.38
CA THR A 336 7.60 -7.13 -12.38
C THR A 336 6.49 -6.23 -11.89
N PHE A 337 6.81 -5.29 -10.99
CA PHE A 337 5.84 -4.47 -10.29
C PHE A 337 6.15 -2.98 -10.40
N SER A 338 5.11 -2.18 -10.20
CA SER A 338 5.18 -0.74 -9.95
C SER A 338 4.16 -0.36 -8.88
N CYS A 339 4.64 0.25 -7.79
CA CYS A 339 3.81 0.82 -6.74
C CYS A 339 3.63 2.35 -6.88
N SER A 340 4.00 2.93 -8.02
CA SER A 340 3.90 4.37 -8.27
C SER A 340 2.48 4.77 -8.65
N GLN A 341 1.83 5.61 -7.85
CA GLN A 341 0.46 6.08 -8.08
C GLN A 341 0.32 6.89 -9.38
N VAL A 342 1.36 7.65 -9.76
CA VAL A 342 1.33 8.48 -10.98
C VAL A 342 1.58 7.69 -12.27
N VAL A 343 2.04 6.44 -12.17
CA VAL A 343 2.23 5.55 -13.31
C VAL A 343 0.95 4.75 -13.52
N SER A 344 0.26 4.97 -14.60
CA SER A 344 -0.95 4.20 -14.93
C SER A 344 -0.62 2.74 -15.28
N ARG A 345 -1.62 1.86 -15.23
CA ARG A 345 -1.48 0.45 -15.67
C ARG A 345 -0.99 0.35 -17.11
N ASP A 346 -1.52 1.20 -17.99
CA ASP A 346 -1.12 1.23 -19.40
C ASP A 346 0.30 1.74 -19.60
N ASP A 347 0.72 2.78 -18.87
CA ASP A 347 2.08 3.30 -18.95
C ASP A 347 3.10 2.28 -18.45
N PHE A 348 2.79 1.60 -17.34
CA PHE A 348 3.62 0.51 -16.85
C PHE A 348 3.75 -0.61 -17.89
N ARG A 349 2.62 -1.09 -18.44
CA ARG A 349 2.61 -2.12 -19.48
C ARG A 349 3.39 -1.71 -20.72
N ARG A 350 3.26 -0.46 -21.18
CA ARG A 350 4.04 0.08 -22.30
C ARG A 350 5.53 0.12 -21.98
N SER A 351 5.90 0.48 -20.75
CA SER A 351 7.31 0.48 -20.33
C SER A 351 7.91 -0.92 -20.35
N VAL A 352 7.18 -1.91 -19.85
CA VAL A 352 7.59 -3.31 -19.88
C VAL A 352 7.67 -3.84 -21.32
N PHE A 353 6.72 -3.49 -22.19
CA PHE A 353 6.75 -3.81 -23.62
C PHE A 353 8.04 -3.29 -24.28
N VAL A 354 8.39 -2.02 -24.07
CA VAL A 354 9.63 -1.47 -24.65
C VAL A 354 10.86 -2.15 -24.06
N GLY A 355 10.87 -2.49 -22.77
CA GLY A 355 11.92 -3.25 -22.12
C GLY A 355 12.10 -4.63 -22.76
N ALA A 356 10.99 -5.33 -23.02
CA ALA A 356 10.99 -6.63 -23.69
C ALA A 356 11.54 -6.52 -25.13
N ALA A 357 11.07 -5.58 -25.92
CA ALA A 357 11.58 -5.33 -27.27
C ALA A 357 13.09 -5.07 -27.29
N ASN A 358 13.57 -4.22 -26.35
CA ASN A 358 15.01 -3.90 -26.20
C ASN A 358 15.85 -5.09 -25.72
N SER A 359 15.24 -6.10 -25.11
CA SER A 359 15.92 -7.32 -24.68
C SER A 359 16.14 -8.30 -25.83
N GLY A 360 15.40 -8.18 -26.92
CA GLY A 360 15.39 -9.11 -28.04
C GLY A 360 14.65 -10.42 -27.73
N ARG A 361 13.92 -10.51 -26.60
CA ARG A 361 13.19 -11.72 -26.17
C ARG A 361 11.72 -11.66 -26.57
N ARG A 362 11.15 -12.82 -26.88
CA ARG A 362 9.70 -13.00 -26.99
C ARG A 362 9.13 -13.21 -25.61
N VAL A 363 8.06 -12.48 -25.29
CA VAL A 363 7.48 -12.43 -23.94
C VAL A 363 5.97 -12.50 -24.02
N ARG A 364 5.34 -13.32 -23.16
CA ARG A 364 3.89 -13.41 -23.03
C ARG A 364 3.49 -13.00 -21.62
N ILE A 365 2.40 -12.25 -21.49
CA ILE A 365 1.81 -11.92 -20.19
C ILE A 365 1.00 -13.14 -19.74
N MET A 366 1.37 -13.73 -18.60
CA MET A 366 0.62 -14.81 -17.95
C MET A 366 -0.44 -14.25 -17.00
N HIS A 367 -0.05 -13.26 -16.18
CA HIS A 367 -0.95 -12.62 -15.21
C HIS A 367 -0.78 -11.11 -15.23
N GLN A 368 -1.90 -10.44 -14.98
CA GLN A 368 -1.95 -9.04 -14.61
C GLN A 368 -2.43 -8.99 -13.17
N THR A 369 -1.64 -8.41 -12.27
CA THR A 369 -1.91 -8.41 -10.83
C THR A 369 -2.01 -6.99 -10.29
N GLY A 370 -2.42 -6.87 -9.04
CA GLY A 370 -2.59 -5.60 -8.33
C GLY A 370 -2.48 -5.79 -6.83
N GLN A 371 -3.07 -4.87 -6.10
CA GLN A 371 -3.18 -4.93 -4.65
C GLN A 371 -4.21 -5.99 -4.21
N PRO A 372 -4.02 -6.61 -3.02
CA PRO A 372 -4.91 -7.64 -2.50
C PRO A 372 -6.24 -7.05 -2.01
N ALA A 373 -7.20 -7.92 -1.69
CA ALA A 373 -8.55 -7.53 -1.31
C ALA A 373 -8.62 -6.62 -0.08
N ASP A 374 -7.70 -6.74 0.89
CA ASP A 374 -7.66 -5.84 2.04
C ASP A 374 -7.11 -4.42 1.74
N HIS A 375 -6.77 -4.17 0.48
CA HIS A 375 -6.45 -2.84 -0.06
C HIS A 375 -7.50 -2.45 -1.12
N PRO A 376 -8.78 -2.29 -0.76
CA PRO A 376 -9.85 -2.12 -1.74
C PRO A 376 -9.67 -0.85 -2.56
N VAL A 377 -9.98 -0.96 -3.85
CA VAL A 377 -10.13 0.18 -4.76
C VAL A 377 -11.60 0.57 -4.78
N ASN A 378 -11.90 1.82 -4.44
CA ASN A 378 -13.24 2.34 -4.61
C ASN A 378 -13.50 2.54 -6.11
N ILE A 379 -14.54 1.90 -6.65
CA ILE A 379 -14.86 1.98 -8.09
C ILE A 379 -15.13 3.41 -8.57
N TYR A 380 -15.55 4.29 -7.67
CA TYR A 380 -15.76 5.72 -7.94
C TYR A 380 -14.49 6.57 -7.76
N HIS A 381 -13.36 5.94 -7.35
CA HIS A 381 -12.08 6.57 -7.12
C HIS A 381 -10.94 5.69 -7.63
N PRO A 382 -10.79 5.61 -8.95
CA PRO A 382 -9.77 4.77 -9.59
C PRO A 382 -8.34 5.17 -9.22
N GLU A 383 -8.12 6.38 -8.73
CA GLU A 383 -6.83 6.89 -8.26
C GLU A 383 -6.29 6.12 -7.04
N SER A 384 -7.12 5.35 -6.33
CA SER A 384 -6.67 4.45 -5.26
C SER A 384 -5.99 3.18 -5.77
N GLU A 385 -6.03 2.89 -7.07
CA GLU A 385 -5.27 1.80 -7.68
C GLU A 385 -3.80 2.22 -7.87
N TYR A 386 -2.90 1.71 -7.01
CA TYR A 386 -1.50 2.11 -7.04
C TYR A 386 -0.52 0.97 -7.35
N LEU A 387 -0.85 -0.29 -7.07
CA LEU A 387 0.00 -1.44 -7.34
C LEU A 387 -0.37 -2.08 -8.68
N LYS A 388 0.58 -2.19 -9.56
CA LYS A 388 0.47 -2.86 -10.87
C LYS A 388 1.55 -3.93 -10.98
N GLY A 389 1.16 -5.14 -11.35
CA GLY A 389 2.07 -6.25 -11.56
C GLY A 389 1.82 -6.96 -12.90
N LEU A 390 2.90 -7.45 -13.49
CA LEU A 390 2.86 -8.35 -14.63
C LEU A 390 3.70 -9.59 -14.32
N VAL A 391 3.16 -10.76 -14.60
CA VAL A 391 3.92 -12.02 -14.65
C VAL A 391 4.11 -12.38 -16.11
N LEU A 392 5.36 -12.47 -16.51
CA LEU A 392 5.76 -12.66 -17.90
C LEU A 392 6.43 -14.02 -18.07
N TYR A 393 6.02 -14.77 -19.10
CA TYR A 393 6.74 -15.95 -19.58
C TYR A 393 7.72 -15.51 -20.67
N VAL A 394 8.98 -15.95 -20.58
CA VAL A 394 10.07 -15.53 -21.46
C VAL A 394 10.55 -16.68 -22.33
N GLU A 395 10.44 -16.54 -23.65
CA GLU A 395 10.90 -17.52 -24.66
C GLU A 395 12.39 -17.36 -24.97
#